data_9360dc1249a1ae2a50a9308a4bb05fee
#
_entry.id   9360dc1249a1ae2a50a9308a4bb05fee
#
_cell.length_a   1.000
_cell.length_b   1.000
_cell.length_c   1.000
_cell.angle_alpha   90.00
_cell.angle_beta   90.00
_cell.angle_gamma   90.00
#
_symmetry.space_group_name_H-M   'P 1'
#
loop_
_entity.id
_entity.type
_entity.pdbx_description
1 polymer ?
#
loop_
_entity_poly.entity_id
_entity_poly.type
_entity_poly.pdbx_seq_one_letter_code
_entity_poly.pdbx_strand_id
1 'polypeptide(L)'
;MEYTYRVEIISNQSIQDDLLELLEQEIPDIEYTILPDVQGCGRSSRKLGDTVWPEMNLCVFAYTDFEGAKKIKAILQALKKKFPQEGISWFFTKGELV
;
A
#
# COMPACT_ATOMS: atom_id res chain seq x y z
N MET A 1 -9.42 19.40 0.46
CA MET A 1 -8.30 18.78 1.22
C MET A 1 -6.97 19.25 0.66
N GLU A 2 -6.08 19.66 1.51
CA GLU A 2 -4.73 20.03 1.11
C GLU A 2 -3.82 18.81 1.24
N TYR A 3 -3.18 18.42 0.15
CA TYR A 3 -2.32 17.24 0.14
C TYR A 3 -0.89 17.63 0.48
N THR A 4 -0.36 17.11 1.58
CA THR A 4 1.00 17.37 2.01
C THR A 4 1.88 16.12 2.03
N TYR A 5 1.28 14.95 1.83
CA TYR A 5 2.00 13.68 1.83
C TYR A 5 1.59 12.82 0.65
N ARG A 6 2.60 12.21 0.03
CA ARG A 6 2.42 11.11 -0.90
C ARG A 6 2.71 9.82 -0.16
N VAL A 7 1.80 8.88 -0.26
CA VAL A 7 1.97 7.54 0.33
C VAL A 7 2.14 6.54 -0.79
N GLU A 8 3.19 5.75 -0.70
CA GLU A 8 3.46 4.67 -1.63
C GLU A 8 3.43 3.36 -0.86
N ILE A 9 2.55 2.45 -1.27
CA ILE A 9 2.37 1.15 -0.63
C ILE A 9 2.66 0.08 -1.66
N ILE A 10 3.54 -0.85 -1.31
CA ILE A 10 3.81 -2.02 -2.14
C ILE A 10 3.48 -3.24 -1.31
N SER A 11 2.59 -4.08 -1.79
CA SER A 11 2.17 -5.26 -1.05
C SER A 11 1.96 -6.44 -1.98
N ASN A 12 1.98 -7.64 -1.39
CA ASN A 12 1.54 -8.83 -2.09
C ASN A 12 0.06 -8.66 -2.47
N GLN A 13 -0.30 -9.05 -3.68
CA GLN A 13 -1.68 -8.90 -4.16
C GLN A 13 -2.70 -9.68 -3.33
N SER A 14 -2.26 -10.68 -2.56
CA SER A 14 -3.15 -11.48 -1.71
C SER A 14 -3.90 -10.66 -0.66
N ILE A 15 -3.37 -9.50 -0.26
CA ILE A 15 -4.00 -8.66 0.76
C ILE A 15 -4.69 -7.43 0.19
N GLN A 16 -4.87 -7.38 -1.13
CA GLN A 16 -5.48 -6.22 -1.79
C GLN A 16 -6.84 -5.85 -1.20
N ASP A 17 -7.72 -6.83 -1.06
CA ASP A 17 -9.08 -6.57 -0.60
C ASP A 17 -9.09 -6.06 0.84
N ASP A 18 -8.28 -6.66 1.73
CA ASP A 18 -8.16 -6.21 3.11
C ASP A 18 -7.63 -4.78 3.18
N LEU A 19 -6.61 -4.48 2.39
CA LEU A 19 -6.00 -3.15 2.37
C LEU A 19 -7.00 -2.09 1.90
N LEU A 20 -7.63 -2.31 0.76
CA LEU A 20 -8.55 -1.33 0.19
C LEU A 20 -9.79 -1.13 1.05
N GLU A 21 -10.32 -2.20 1.61
CA GLU A 21 -11.46 -2.09 2.51
C GLU A 21 -11.16 -1.22 3.72
N LEU A 22 -10.01 -1.43 4.36
CA LEU A 22 -9.61 -0.62 5.51
C LEU A 22 -9.34 0.83 5.14
N LEU A 23 -8.68 1.07 4.01
CA LEU A 23 -8.43 2.43 3.56
C LEU A 23 -9.74 3.20 3.34
N GLU A 24 -10.71 2.57 2.70
CA GLU A 24 -11.99 3.20 2.39
C GLU A 24 -12.86 3.38 3.64
N GLN A 25 -12.80 2.45 4.58
CA GLN A 25 -13.56 2.55 5.84
C GLN A 25 -13.02 3.66 6.74
N GLU A 26 -11.69 3.72 6.90
CA GLU A 26 -11.06 4.66 7.84
C GLU A 26 -10.90 6.06 7.24
N ILE A 27 -10.82 6.16 5.93
CA ILE A 27 -10.66 7.42 5.22
C ILE A 27 -11.66 7.46 4.07
N PRO A 28 -12.94 7.80 4.33
CA PRO A 28 -14.00 7.71 3.30
C PRO A 28 -13.74 8.53 2.05
N ASP A 29 -12.98 9.62 2.18
CA ASP A 29 -12.69 10.51 1.04
C ASP A 29 -11.32 10.25 0.42
N ILE A 30 -10.71 9.10 0.71
CA ILE A 30 -9.38 8.82 0.21
C ILE A 30 -9.37 8.75 -1.32
N GLU A 31 -8.39 9.41 -1.91
CA GLU A 31 -8.10 9.32 -3.34
C GLU A 31 -6.83 8.49 -3.52
N TYR A 32 -6.92 7.42 -4.29
CA TYR A 32 -5.78 6.55 -4.51
C TYR A 32 -5.78 6.01 -5.93
N THR A 33 -4.61 5.57 -6.36
CA THR A 33 -4.40 4.91 -7.64
C THR A 33 -3.72 3.58 -7.38
N ILE A 34 -4.20 2.52 -8.04
CA ILE A 34 -3.62 1.19 -7.93
C ILE A 34 -2.92 0.81 -9.23
N LEU A 35 -1.72 0.26 -9.10
CA LEU A 35 -1.06 -0.46 -10.18
C LEU A 35 -1.05 -1.94 -9.79
N PRO A 36 -1.93 -2.75 -10.39
CA PRO A 36 -1.95 -4.18 -10.10
C PRO A 36 -0.87 -4.91 -10.88
N ASP A 37 -0.62 -6.16 -10.50
CA ASP A 37 0.26 -7.07 -11.24
C ASP A 37 1.66 -6.51 -11.46
N VAL A 38 2.28 -5.99 -10.39
CA VAL A 38 3.64 -5.48 -10.45
C VAL A 38 4.60 -6.57 -10.02
N GLN A 39 5.68 -6.70 -10.77
CA GLN A 39 6.76 -7.60 -10.42
C GLN A 39 7.65 -6.98 -9.37
N GLY A 40 8.28 -7.82 -8.55
CA GLY A 40 9.20 -7.33 -7.54
C GLY A 40 10.14 -8.41 -7.05
N CYS A 41 11.15 -7.98 -6.32
CA CYS A 41 12.12 -8.87 -5.69
C CYS A 41 12.41 -8.32 -4.30
N GLY A 42 12.06 -9.09 -3.27
CA GLY A 42 12.35 -8.76 -1.89
C GLY A 42 13.47 -9.62 -1.33
N ARG A 43 13.65 -9.56 -0.03
CA ARG A 43 14.71 -10.33 0.63
C ARG A 43 14.44 -11.82 0.63
N SER A 44 13.17 -12.22 0.79
CA SER A 44 12.80 -13.63 0.99
C SER A 44 12.05 -14.22 -0.19
N SER A 45 11.60 -13.41 -1.15
CA SER A 45 10.81 -13.92 -2.27
C SER A 45 10.85 -12.97 -3.46
N ARG A 46 10.46 -13.53 -4.61
CA ARG A 46 10.28 -12.77 -5.85
C ARG A 46 8.82 -12.79 -6.23
N LYS A 47 8.37 -11.74 -6.90
CA LYS A 47 7.00 -11.59 -7.39
C LYS A 47 7.05 -11.38 -8.89
N LEU A 48 7.13 -12.47 -9.64
CA LEU A 48 7.39 -12.41 -11.09
C LEU A 48 6.22 -12.87 -11.93
N GLY A 49 5.22 -13.52 -11.32
CA GLY A 49 4.06 -14.02 -12.04
C GLY A 49 4.39 -15.18 -12.97
N ASP A 50 5.46 -15.91 -12.70
CA ASP A 50 5.86 -17.05 -13.52
C ASP A 50 5.62 -18.38 -12.78
N THR A 51 6.07 -19.51 -13.36
CA THR A 51 5.83 -20.84 -12.81
C THR A 51 6.54 -21.07 -11.46
N VAL A 52 7.71 -20.46 -11.28
CA VAL A 52 8.53 -20.63 -10.07
C VAL A 52 8.11 -19.63 -9.01
N TRP A 53 7.82 -18.40 -9.43
CA TRP A 53 7.41 -17.30 -8.56
C TRP A 53 6.08 -16.74 -9.06
N PRO A 54 4.94 -17.45 -8.80
CA PRO A 54 3.66 -17.09 -9.40
C PRO A 54 3.01 -15.83 -8.81
N GLU A 55 3.37 -15.45 -7.60
CA GLU A 55 2.78 -14.27 -6.97
C GLU A 55 3.29 -12.97 -7.57
N MET A 56 2.47 -11.93 -7.44
CA MET A 56 2.80 -10.58 -7.88
C MET A 56 2.45 -9.58 -6.79
N ASN A 57 3.01 -8.40 -6.89
CA ASN A 57 2.69 -7.29 -6.01
C ASN A 57 1.66 -6.37 -6.64
N LEU A 58 1.11 -5.51 -5.82
CA LEU A 58 0.41 -4.31 -6.26
C LEU A 58 1.08 -3.09 -5.66
N CYS A 59 0.85 -1.95 -6.27
CA CYS A 59 1.34 -0.68 -5.77
C CYS A 59 0.17 0.27 -5.64
N VAL A 60 0.05 0.94 -4.49
CA VAL A 60 -0.99 1.94 -4.25
C VAL A 60 -0.32 3.29 -3.99
N PHE A 61 -0.78 4.30 -4.71
CA PHE A 61 -0.37 5.68 -4.48
C PHE A 61 -1.55 6.46 -3.94
N ALA A 62 -1.35 7.19 -2.85
CA ALA A 62 -2.37 8.05 -2.29
C ALA A 62 -1.75 9.39 -1.91
N TYR A 63 -2.57 10.41 -1.95
CA TYR A 63 -2.16 11.76 -1.55
C TYR A 63 -3.09 12.21 -0.43
N THR A 64 -2.52 12.69 0.66
CA THR A 64 -3.31 12.99 1.84
C THR A 64 -2.65 14.07 2.70
N ASP A 65 -3.41 14.57 3.67
CA ASP A 65 -2.87 15.45 4.68
C ASP A 65 -2.20 14.63 5.80
N PHE A 66 -1.72 15.32 6.81
CA PHE A 66 -1.00 14.69 7.92
C PHE A 66 -1.90 13.69 8.69
N GLU A 67 -3.16 14.05 8.93
CA GLU A 67 -4.08 13.18 9.66
C GLU A 67 -4.38 11.91 8.87
N GLY A 68 -4.58 12.03 7.56
CA GLY A 68 -4.75 10.88 6.69
C GLY A 68 -3.50 9.98 6.66
N ALA A 69 -2.32 10.59 6.62
CA ALA A 69 -1.07 9.83 6.64
C ALA A 69 -0.94 9.01 7.93
N LYS A 70 -1.30 9.57 9.07
CA LYS A 70 -1.28 8.85 10.35
C LYS A 70 -2.25 7.66 10.34
N LYS A 71 -3.45 7.85 9.80
CA LYS A 71 -4.43 6.77 9.68
C LYS A 71 -3.93 5.66 8.78
N ILE A 72 -3.37 6.01 7.64
CA ILE A 72 -2.80 5.03 6.70
C ILE A 72 -1.69 4.23 7.37
N LYS A 73 -0.80 4.90 8.08
CA LYS A 73 0.29 4.23 8.79
C LYS A 73 -0.25 3.21 9.80
N ALA A 74 -1.28 3.58 10.57
CA ALA A 74 -1.90 2.68 11.53
C ALA A 74 -2.52 1.46 10.85
N ILE A 75 -3.19 1.65 9.72
CA ILE A 75 -3.78 0.58 8.93
C ILE A 75 -2.68 -0.39 8.46
N LEU A 76 -1.59 0.14 7.91
CA LEU A 76 -0.50 -0.68 7.38
C LEU A 76 0.19 -1.47 8.49
N GLN A 77 0.41 -0.85 9.64
CA GLN A 77 0.98 -1.54 10.80
C GLN A 77 0.06 -2.68 11.28
N ALA A 78 -1.24 -2.45 11.30
CA ALA A 78 -2.22 -3.48 11.68
C ALA A 78 -2.22 -4.64 10.69
N LEU A 79 -2.17 -4.34 9.38
CA LEU A 79 -2.10 -5.37 8.35
C LEU A 79 -0.83 -6.19 8.42
N LYS A 80 0.31 -5.54 8.66
CA LYS A 80 1.58 -6.24 8.82
C LYS A 80 1.55 -7.18 10.00
N LYS A 81 0.89 -6.80 11.08
CA LYS A 81 0.73 -7.62 12.26
C LYS A 81 -0.22 -8.80 12.01
N LYS A 82 -1.30 -8.56 11.26
CA LYS A 82 -2.29 -9.60 10.91
C LYS A 82 -1.72 -10.61 9.92
N PHE A 83 -0.92 -10.16 8.97
CA PHE A 83 -0.35 -10.97 7.90
C PHE A 83 1.18 -10.89 7.92
N PRO A 84 1.84 -11.42 8.96
CA PRO A 84 3.29 -11.24 9.10
C PRO A 84 4.11 -11.91 8.01
N GLN A 85 3.53 -12.90 7.30
CA GLN A 85 4.21 -13.60 6.21
C GLN A 85 4.08 -12.89 4.87
N GLU A 86 3.16 -11.93 4.78
CA GLU A 86 2.95 -11.21 3.53
C GLU A 86 3.86 -9.99 3.44
N GLY A 87 4.36 -9.71 2.24
CA GLY A 87 5.19 -8.54 2.01
C GLY A 87 4.34 -7.28 1.95
N ILE A 88 4.62 -6.35 2.83
CA ILE A 88 4.00 -5.02 2.84
C ILE A 88 5.11 -4.02 3.16
N SER A 89 5.31 -3.05 2.29
CA SER A 89 6.22 -1.95 2.55
C SER A 89 5.57 -0.64 2.15
N TRP A 90 6.01 0.44 2.78
CA TRP A 90 5.43 1.74 2.51
C TRP A 90 6.42 2.86 2.76
N PHE A 91 6.19 3.97 2.05
CA PHE A 91 6.94 5.20 2.22
C PHE A 91 5.99 6.38 2.25
N PHE A 92 6.30 7.33 3.12
CA PHE A 92 5.61 8.62 3.17
C PHE A 92 6.60 9.70 2.74
N THR A 93 6.21 10.47 1.75
CA THR A 93 7.04 11.57 1.25
C THR A 93 6.23 12.86 1.35
N LYS A 94 6.83 13.91 1.89
CA LYS A 94 6.21 15.22 1.86
C LYS A 94 6.12 15.70 0.43
N GLY A 95 4.94 16.20 0.07
CA GLY A 95 4.69 16.74 -1.25
C GLY A 95 4.16 18.16 -1.18
N GLU A 96 4.07 18.76 -2.33
CA GLU A 96 3.53 20.10 -2.47
C GLU A 96 2.52 20.09 -3.60
N LEU A 97 1.32 20.59 -3.29
CA LEU A 97 0.30 20.78 -4.31
C LEU A 97 0.49 22.18 -4.90
N VAL A 98 0.87 22.22 -6.13
CA VAL A 98 1.19 23.47 -6.82
C VAL A 98 0.02 23.97 -7.66
#